data_3c7799094403281eae72eb8751543251
#
_entry.id   3c7799094403281eae72eb8751543251
#
_cell.length_a   1.000
_cell.length_b   1.000
_cell.length_c   1.000
_cell.angle_alpha   90.00
_cell.angle_beta   90.00
_cell.angle_gamma   90.00
#
_symmetry.space_group_name_H-M   'P 1'
#
loop_
_entity.id
_entity.type
_entity.pdbx_description
1 polymer ?
#
loop_
_entity_poly.entity_id
_entity_poly.type
_entity_poly.pdbx_seq_one_letter_code
_entity_poly.pdbx_strand_id
1 'polypeptide(L)'
;MNGEPLLILLVEDNLDHAELVRRSLADHRVANQVRHLTDGQAALDYLFRRGAFADRATSPRPHLILLDLRLPRVDGLDVLKAIKQDPDLHTIPVVVLTTSNAGRDIGAAYRNYVNSYLVKPVGYDAFNKLMKDLGFYWLAWNRYPYSSGQQ
;
A
#
# COMPACT_ATOMS: atom_id res chain seq x y z
N MET A 1 -21.75 6.78 3.52
CA MET A 1 -20.91 5.78 2.86
C MET A 1 -21.78 4.94 1.95
N ASN A 2 -21.36 4.72 0.82
CA ASN A 2 -22.20 4.19 -0.25
C ASN A 2 -21.92 2.73 -0.61
N GLY A 3 -21.11 2.04 0.17
CA GLY A 3 -20.82 0.64 -0.07
C GLY A 3 -19.75 0.35 -1.11
N GLU A 4 -19.15 1.37 -1.68
CA GLU A 4 -18.04 1.13 -2.60
C GLU A 4 -16.84 0.58 -1.86
N PRO A 5 -16.14 -0.41 -2.44
CA PRO A 5 -14.99 -0.98 -1.77
C PRO A 5 -13.81 -0.01 -1.71
N LEU A 6 -13.03 -0.12 -0.64
CA LEU A 6 -11.75 0.58 -0.57
C LEU A 6 -10.76 -0.07 -1.54
N LEU A 7 -10.04 0.75 -2.27
CA LEU A 7 -9.01 0.27 -3.18
C LEU A 7 -7.66 0.35 -2.50
N ILE A 8 -6.98 -0.77 -2.42
CA ILE A 8 -5.67 -0.89 -1.81
C ILE A 8 -4.67 -1.23 -2.90
N LEU A 9 -3.63 -0.43 -3.03
CA LEU A 9 -2.51 -0.74 -3.90
C LEU A 9 -1.46 -1.47 -3.09
N LEU A 10 -1.19 -2.72 -3.44
CA LEU A 10 -0.18 -3.54 -2.80
C LEU A 10 1.03 -3.63 -3.71
N VAL A 11 2.17 -3.13 -3.26
CA VAL A 11 3.43 -3.20 -4.00
C VAL A 11 4.35 -4.16 -3.28
N GLU A 12 4.47 -5.36 -3.81
CA GLU A 12 5.15 -6.49 -3.17
C GLU A 12 5.68 -7.45 -4.24
N ASP A 13 6.98 -7.69 -4.25
CA ASP A 13 7.59 -8.59 -5.22
C ASP A 13 7.60 -10.06 -4.76
N ASN A 14 7.46 -10.33 -3.47
CA ASN A 14 7.37 -11.69 -2.96
C ASN A 14 5.93 -12.19 -3.11
N LEU A 15 5.73 -13.14 -4.01
CA LEU A 15 4.38 -13.59 -4.35
C LEU A 15 3.68 -14.31 -3.19
N ASP A 16 4.44 -14.99 -2.34
CA ASP A 16 3.86 -15.65 -1.18
C ASP A 16 3.35 -14.64 -0.16
N HIS A 17 4.13 -13.59 0.10
CA HIS A 17 3.70 -12.51 0.98
C HIS A 17 2.48 -11.79 0.41
N ALA A 18 2.50 -11.51 -0.88
CA ALA A 18 1.37 -10.84 -1.53
C ALA A 18 0.08 -11.67 -1.40
N GLU A 19 0.19 -12.98 -1.54
CA GLU A 19 -0.97 -13.86 -1.42
C GLU A 19 -1.53 -13.85 0.00
N LEU A 20 -0.65 -13.88 1.01
CA LEU A 20 -1.10 -13.81 2.41
C LEU A 20 -1.82 -12.50 2.69
N VAL A 21 -1.29 -11.39 2.20
CA VAL A 21 -1.93 -10.07 2.36
C VAL A 21 -3.30 -10.07 1.70
N ARG A 22 -3.38 -10.54 0.46
CA ARG A 22 -4.64 -10.54 -0.30
C ARG A 22 -5.70 -11.39 0.35
N ARG A 23 -5.34 -12.59 0.82
CA ARG A 23 -6.28 -13.47 1.52
C ARG A 23 -6.81 -12.85 2.80
N SER A 24 -5.90 -12.28 3.59
CA SER A 24 -6.28 -11.68 4.86
C SER A 24 -7.24 -10.52 4.66
N LEU A 25 -6.97 -9.66 3.67
CA LEU A 25 -7.85 -8.54 3.38
C LEU A 25 -9.18 -8.97 2.76
N ALA A 26 -9.16 -10.02 1.93
CA ALA A 26 -10.39 -10.54 1.33
C ALA A 26 -11.36 -11.08 2.39
N ASP A 27 -10.83 -11.62 3.48
CA ASP A 27 -11.65 -12.16 4.57
C ASP A 27 -12.21 -11.06 5.48
N HIS A 28 -11.80 -9.81 5.27
CA HIS A 28 -12.25 -8.73 6.13
C HIS A 28 -13.68 -8.32 5.80
N ARG A 29 -14.42 -7.89 6.84
CA ARG A 29 -15.83 -7.49 6.67
C ARG A 29 -16.00 -6.27 5.78
N VAL A 30 -15.05 -5.33 5.83
CA VAL A 30 -15.14 -4.12 5.02
C VAL A 30 -14.77 -4.46 3.59
N ALA A 31 -15.63 -4.11 2.66
CA ALA A 31 -15.39 -4.38 1.25
C ALA A 31 -14.12 -3.67 0.78
N ASN A 32 -13.26 -4.42 0.12
CA ASN A 32 -12.01 -3.88 -0.40
C ASN A 32 -11.61 -4.60 -1.67
N GLN A 33 -10.81 -3.91 -2.49
CA GLN A 33 -10.17 -4.47 -3.66
C GLN A 33 -8.68 -4.26 -3.52
N VAL A 34 -7.89 -5.27 -3.85
CA VAL A 34 -6.44 -5.18 -3.81
C VAL A 34 -5.91 -5.21 -5.23
N ARG A 35 -5.22 -4.14 -5.62
CA ARG A 35 -4.47 -4.08 -6.88
C ARG A 35 -3.02 -4.40 -6.55
N HIS A 36 -2.49 -5.49 -7.12
CA HIS A 36 -1.15 -5.95 -6.79
C HIS A 36 -0.18 -5.63 -7.92
N LEU A 37 0.93 -4.97 -7.58
CA LEU A 37 2.05 -4.71 -8.47
C LEU A 37 3.33 -5.25 -7.84
N THR A 38 4.27 -5.70 -8.67
CA THR A 38 5.41 -6.48 -8.21
C THR A 38 6.73 -5.72 -8.19
N ASP A 39 6.76 -4.48 -8.68
CA ASP A 39 8.00 -3.69 -8.68
C ASP A 39 7.69 -2.20 -8.53
N GLY A 40 8.75 -1.44 -8.18
CA GLY A 40 8.60 -0.02 -7.91
C GLY A 40 8.29 0.82 -9.14
N GLN A 41 8.80 0.42 -10.31
CA GLN A 41 8.50 1.17 -11.54
C GLN A 41 7.03 1.04 -11.91
N ALA A 42 6.47 -0.17 -11.79
CA ALA A 42 5.05 -0.37 -12.05
C ALA A 42 4.19 0.45 -11.10
N ALA A 43 4.60 0.55 -9.82
CA ALA A 43 3.88 1.37 -8.86
C ALA A 43 3.88 2.84 -9.27
N LEU A 44 5.02 3.38 -9.67
CA LEU A 44 5.11 4.77 -10.12
C LEU A 44 4.28 4.98 -11.39
N ASP A 45 4.37 4.05 -12.33
CA ASP A 45 3.60 4.16 -13.57
C ASP A 45 2.09 4.16 -13.30
N TYR A 46 1.63 3.32 -12.37
CA TYR A 46 0.24 3.28 -11.96
C TYR A 46 -0.19 4.61 -11.34
N LEU A 47 0.56 5.08 -10.35
CA LEU A 47 0.20 6.26 -9.58
C LEU A 47 0.26 7.54 -10.43
N PHE A 48 1.25 7.64 -11.30
CA PHE A 48 1.38 8.78 -12.20
C PHE A 48 0.67 8.59 -13.54
N ARG A 49 -0.03 7.48 -13.70
CA ARG A 49 -0.84 7.16 -14.89
C ARG A 49 -0.04 7.24 -16.17
N ARG A 50 1.04 6.44 -16.22
CA ARG A 50 1.93 6.36 -17.36
C ARG A 50 1.87 4.97 -18.00
N GLY A 51 2.23 4.89 -19.30
CA GLY A 51 2.33 3.61 -20.00
C GLY A 51 1.05 2.81 -19.95
N ALA A 52 1.15 1.59 -19.49
CA ALA A 52 0.00 0.67 -19.40
C ALA A 52 -1.11 1.18 -18.48
N PHE A 53 -0.79 2.14 -17.60
CA PHE A 53 -1.74 2.68 -16.61
C PHE A 53 -2.23 4.09 -16.96
N ALA A 54 -2.09 4.50 -18.22
CA ALA A 54 -2.45 5.86 -18.63
C ALA A 54 -3.96 6.13 -18.53
N ASP A 55 -4.78 5.10 -18.68
CA ASP A 55 -6.23 5.26 -18.64
C ASP A 55 -6.70 5.42 -17.19
N ARG A 56 -7.27 6.57 -16.88
CA ARG A 56 -7.77 6.87 -15.55
C ARG A 56 -8.90 5.93 -15.11
N ALA A 57 -9.70 5.47 -16.04
CA ALA A 57 -10.83 4.59 -15.73
C ALA A 57 -10.36 3.23 -15.22
N THR A 58 -9.21 2.75 -15.70
CA THR A 58 -8.65 1.46 -15.29
C THR A 58 -7.53 1.59 -14.28
N SER A 59 -7.18 2.82 -13.90
CA SER A 59 -6.11 3.09 -12.91
C SER A 59 -6.60 4.10 -11.88
N PRO A 60 -7.65 3.77 -11.12
CA PRO A 60 -8.19 4.69 -10.13
C PRO A 60 -7.21 4.90 -8.97
N ARG A 61 -7.33 6.05 -8.30
CA ARG A 61 -6.52 6.37 -7.13
C ARG A 61 -6.81 5.39 -6.01
N PRO A 62 -5.77 4.79 -5.41
CA PRO A 62 -5.99 3.96 -4.23
C PRO A 62 -6.32 4.81 -3.00
N HIS A 63 -7.04 4.21 -2.07
CA HIS A 63 -7.28 4.82 -0.77
C HIS A 63 -6.10 4.59 0.18
N LEU A 64 -5.38 3.48 -0.01
CA LEU A 64 -4.28 3.06 0.84
C LEU A 64 -3.23 2.39 -0.01
N ILE A 65 -1.96 2.65 0.29
CA ILE A 65 -0.84 1.97 -0.36
C ILE A 65 -0.09 1.14 0.68
N LEU A 66 0.02 -0.16 0.45
CA LEU A 66 0.87 -1.06 1.22
C LEU A 66 2.14 -1.29 0.40
N LEU A 67 3.29 -0.92 0.95
CA LEU A 67 4.52 -0.79 0.20
C LEU A 67 5.68 -1.53 0.87
N ASP A 68 6.26 -2.50 0.18
CA ASP A 68 7.53 -3.07 0.61
C ASP A 68 8.68 -2.15 0.21
N LEU A 69 9.77 -2.17 0.97
CA LEU A 69 10.93 -1.34 0.67
C LEU A 69 11.88 -1.98 -0.33
N ARG A 70 12.05 -3.30 -0.28
CA ARG A 70 13.00 -3.99 -1.15
C ARG A 70 12.31 -4.46 -2.42
N LEU A 71 12.22 -3.56 -3.39
CA LEU A 71 11.54 -3.81 -4.64
C LEU A 71 12.53 -3.79 -5.80
N PRO A 72 12.29 -4.61 -6.84
CA PRO A 72 13.09 -4.50 -8.05
C PRO A 72 12.76 -3.23 -8.83
N ARG A 73 13.68 -2.81 -9.67
CA ARG A 73 13.62 -1.68 -10.61
C ARG A 73 13.67 -0.33 -9.94
N VAL A 74 12.72 -0.01 -9.06
CA VAL A 74 12.77 1.21 -8.25
C VAL A 74 12.55 0.81 -6.81
N ASP A 75 13.45 1.19 -5.93
CA ASP A 75 13.39 0.85 -4.51
C ASP A 75 12.18 1.48 -3.83
N GLY A 76 11.65 0.79 -2.81
CA GLY A 76 10.45 1.25 -2.13
C GLY A 76 10.59 2.62 -1.47
N LEU A 77 11.77 2.96 -0.93
CA LEU A 77 11.99 4.29 -0.37
C LEU A 77 11.88 5.37 -1.44
N ASP A 78 12.35 5.09 -2.66
CA ASP A 78 12.23 6.05 -3.76
C ASP A 78 10.78 6.18 -4.22
N VAL A 79 10.01 5.09 -4.20
CA VAL A 79 8.58 5.14 -4.49
C VAL A 79 7.88 6.01 -3.44
N LEU A 80 8.15 5.78 -2.15
CA LEU A 80 7.57 6.57 -1.06
C LEU A 80 7.89 8.06 -1.24
N LYS A 81 9.15 8.38 -1.52
CA LYS A 81 9.57 9.76 -1.72
C LYS A 81 8.81 10.41 -2.87
N ALA A 82 8.68 9.72 -3.99
CA ALA A 82 7.95 10.25 -5.14
C ALA A 82 6.48 10.53 -4.80
N ILE A 83 5.84 9.63 -4.07
CA ILE A 83 4.45 9.81 -3.64
C ILE A 83 4.32 11.03 -2.74
N LYS A 84 5.17 11.14 -1.73
CA LYS A 84 5.03 12.19 -0.72
C LYS A 84 5.47 13.56 -1.19
N GLN A 85 6.20 13.63 -2.29
CA GLN A 85 6.56 14.91 -2.91
C GLN A 85 5.56 15.39 -3.96
N ASP A 86 4.61 14.55 -4.35
CA ASP A 86 3.63 14.91 -5.38
C ASP A 86 2.44 15.64 -4.76
N PRO A 87 2.00 16.78 -5.33
CA PRO A 87 0.88 17.54 -4.77
C PRO A 87 -0.43 16.77 -4.70
N ASP A 88 -0.66 15.85 -5.61
CA ASP A 88 -1.91 15.09 -5.65
C ASP A 88 -1.83 13.78 -4.87
N LEU A 89 -0.68 13.13 -4.87
CA LEU A 89 -0.52 11.79 -4.28
C LEU A 89 -0.18 11.82 -2.80
N HIS A 90 0.39 12.91 -2.30
CA HIS A 90 0.95 12.92 -0.94
C HIS A 90 -0.08 12.68 0.16
N THR A 91 -1.36 12.91 -0.10
CA THR A 91 -2.41 12.68 0.88
C THR A 91 -2.86 11.23 0.97
N ILE A 92 -2.44 10.37 0.04
CA ILE A 92 -2.77 8.96 0.12
C ILE A 92 -1.93 8.32 1.23
N PRO A 93 -2.55 7.68 2.22
CA PRO A 93 -1.78 7.02 3.28
C PRO A 93 -0.90 5.91 2.70
N VAL A 94 0.35 5.87 3.15
CA VAL A 94 1.29 4.82 2.80
C VAL A 94 1.70 4.09 4.06
N VAL A 95 1.49 2.79 4.07
CA VAL A 95 1.96 1.89 5.12
C VAL A 95 3.06 1.04 4.55
N VAL A 96 4.26 1.17 5.10
CA VAL A 96 5.37 0.28 4.74
C VAL A 96 5.15 -1.06 5.45
N LEU A 97 5.24 -2.14 4.70
CA LEU A 97 5.13 -3.51 5.21
C LEU A 97 6.32 -4.30 4.66
N THR A 98 7.36 -4.49 5.47
CA THR A 98 8.65 -4.98 5.01
C THR A 98 9.30 -5.88 6.05
N THR A 99 10.24 -6.74 5.61
CA THR A 99 11.05 -7.52 6.53
C THR A 99 12.17 -6.70 7.18
N SER A 100 12.47 -5.50 6.66
CA SER A 100 13.55 -4.69 7.19
C SER A 100 13.20 -4.08 8.55
N ASN A 101 14.03 -4.35 9.54
CA ASN A 101 13.95 -3.73 10.86
C ASN A 101 15.15 -2.79 11.10
N ALA A 102 15.84 -2.39 10.04
CA ALA A 102 17.00 -1.52 10.16
C ALA A 102 16.59 -0.10 10.52
N GLY A 103 17.26 0.47 11.53
CA GLY A 103 16.96 1.82 11.97
C GLY A 103 17.08 2.87 10.87
N ARG A 104 18.05 2.68 9.95
CA ARG A 104 18.22 3.61 8.83
C ARG A 104 17.03 3.57 7.86
N ASP A 105 16.42 2.40 7.65
CA ASP A 105 15.25 2.28 6.78
C ASP A 105 14.02 2.91 7.43
N ILE A 106 13.84 2.64 8.72
CA ILE A 106 12.74 3.23 9.49
C ILE A 106 12.87 4.75 9.49
N GLY A 107 14.07 5.25 9.81
CA GLY A 107 14.31 6.70 9.82
C GLY A 107 14.11 7.35 8.48
N ALA A 108 14.59 6.72 7.40
CA ALA A 108 14.40 7.24 6.04
C ALA A 108 12.93 7.28 5.65
N ALA A 109 12.16 6.25 6.01
CA ALA A 109 10.73 6.22 5.73
C ALA A 109 10.00 7.38 6.44
N TYR A 110 10.30 7.61 7.71
CA TYR A 110 9.66 8.70 8.44
C TYR A 110 10.10 10.08 7.96
N ARG A 111 11.36 10.24 7.54
CA ARG A 111 11.80 11.49 6.90
C ARG A 111 11.08 11.76 5.59
N ASN A 112 10.53 10.73 4.97
CA ASN A 112 9.73 10.86 3.76
C ASN A 112 8.23 10.74 4.05
N TYR A 113 7.85 11.00 5.31
CA TYR A 113 6.45 11.16 5.73
C TYR A 113 5.58 9.90 5.58
N VAL A 114 6.16 8.72 5.80
CA VAL A 114 5.38 7.49 5.85
C VAL A 114 4.32 7.57 6.95
N ASN A 115 3.16 6.99 6.71
CA ASN A 115 2.08 7.01 7.69
C ASN A 115 2.25 5.93 8.76
N SER A 116 2.74 4.76 8.39
CA SER A 116 3.05 3.69 9.33
C SER A 116 4.15 2.80 8.76
N TYR A 117 4.94 2.22 9.66
CA TYR A 117 6.02 1.31 9.29
C TYR A 117 5.83 0.01 10.06
N LEU A 118 5.56 -1.08 9.36
CA LEU A 118 5.31 -2.38 9.97
C LEU A 118 6.36 -3.37 9.50
N VAL A 119 6.97 -4.07 10.46
CA VAL A 119 7.95 -5.11 10.15
C VAL A 119 7.22 -6.44 10.06
N LYS A 120 7.41 -7.13 8.92
CA LYS A 120 6.81 -8.45 8.74
C LYS A 120 7.41 -9.42 9.74
N PRO A 121 6.59 -10.07 10.57
CA PRO A 121 7.12 -11.04 11.51
C PRO A 121 7.49 -12.34 10.81
N VAL A 122 8.32 -13.13 11.46
CA VAL A 122 8.64 -14.48 11.01
C VAL A 122 7.52 -15.41 11.48
N GLY A 123 7.08 -16.28 10.56
CA GLY A 123 6.05 -17.26 10.88
C GLY A 123 4.67 -16.85 10.41
N TYR A 124 3.93 -17.87 9.97
CA TYR A 124 2.62 -17.66 9.36
C TYR A 124 1.61 -17.05 10.33
N ASP A 125 1.54 -17.58 11.55
CA ASP A 125 0.53 -17.14 12.51
C ASP A 125 0.73 -15.68 12.92
N ALA A 126 1.98 -15.29 13.17
CA ALA A 126 2.29 -13.91 13.54
C ALA A 126 2.01 -12.95 12.39
N PHE A 127 2.33 -13.34 11.15
CA PHE A 127 2.03 -12.55 9.98
C PHE A 127 0.53 -12.37 9.81
N ASN A 128 -0.22 -13.46 9.97
CA ASN A 128 -1.68 -13.43 9.83
C ASN A 128 -2.32 -12.53 10.89
N LYS A 129 -1.80 -12.58 12.13
CA LYS A 129 -2.28 -11.68 13.18
C LYS A 129 -2.00 -10.21 12.84
N LEU A 130 -0.81 -9.92 12.34
CA LEU A 130 -0.47 -8.56 11.92
C LEU A 130 -1.44 -8.06 10.86
N MET A 131 -1.78 -8.91 9.88
CA MET A 131 -2.69 -8.53 8.82
C MET A 131 -4.10 -8.31 9.31
N LYS A 132 -4.55 -9.06 10.30
CA LYS A 132 -5.86 -8.81 10.92
C LYS A 132 -5.89 -7.46 11.62
N ASP A 133 -4.85 -7.15 12.39
CA ASP A 133 -4.77 -5.88 13.10
C ASP A 133 -4.71 -4.71 12.12
N LEU A 134 -3.93 -4.85 11.05
CA LEU A 134 -3.83 -3.85 9.99
C LEU A 134 -5.20 -3.62 9.35
N GLY A 135 -5.91 -4.71 9.04
CA GLY A 135 -7.24 -4.60 8.43
C GLY A 135 -8.25 -3.91 9.33
N PHE A 136 -8.24 -4.20 10.64
CA PHE A 136 -9.13 -3.52 11.56
C PHE A 136 -8.87 -2.02 11.57
N TYR A 137 -7.61 -1.61 11.65
CA TYR A 137 -7.31 -0.18 11.70
C TYR A 137 -7.61 0.51 10.37
N TRP A 138 -7.05 0.00 9.27
CA TRP A 138 -7.07 0.71 8.00
C TRP A 138 -8.37 0.52 7.21
N LEU A 139 -9.07 -0.58 7.37
CA LEU A 139 -10.33 -0.80 6.67
C LEU A 139 -11.53 -0.38 7.50
N ALA A 140 -11.54 -0.70 8.81
CA ALA A 140 -12.73 -0.50 9.63
C ALA A 140 -12.71 0.83 10.39
N TRP A 141 -11.57 1.23 10.95
CA TRP A 141 -11.50 2.38 11.84
C TRP A 141 -11.04 3.65 11.17
N ASN A 142 -10.07 3.59 10.26
CA ASN A 142 -9.51 4.79 9.66
C ASN A 142 -10.53 5.49 8.76
N ARG A 143 -10.49 6.83 8.76
CA ARG A 143 -11.27 7.66 7.84
C ARG A 143 -10.37 8.22 6.76
N TYR A 144 -10.82 8.17 5.51
CA TYR A 144 -10.04 8.59 4.37
C TYR A 144 -10.44 9.99 3.90
N PRO A 145 -9.53 10.74 3.27
CA PRO A 145 -9.81 12.15 2.93
C PRO A 145 -10.86 12.32 1.84
N TYR A 146 -11.15 11.26 1.07
CA TYR A 146 -12.18 11.32 0.04
C TYR A 146 -12.75 9.93 -0.18
N SER A 147 -13.96 9.89 -0.74
CA SER A 147 -14.54 8.64 -1.21
C SER A 147 -14.11 8.36 -2.64
N SER A 148 -14.28 7.12 -3.11
CA SER A 148 -13.90 6.75 -4.47
C SER A 148 -14.64 7.55 -5.53
N GLY A 149 -15.82 8.06 -5.22
CA GLY A 149 -16.60 8.87 -6.17
C GLY A 149 -16.16 10.30 -6.32
N GLN A 150 -15.21 10.78 -5.52
CA GLN A 150 -14.78 12.18 -5.50
C GLN A 150 -13.50 12.44 -6.26
N GLN A 151 -12.94 11.45 -6.87
CA GLN A 151 -11.65 11.60 -7.55
C GLN A 151 -11.74 12.23 -8.92
#